data_edcc655a04a5ab38b5b5a77187b352f0
#
_entry.id   edcc655a04a5ab38b5b5a77187b352f0
#
_cell.length_a   1.000
_cell.length_b   1.000
_cell.length_c   1.000
_cell.angle_alpha   90.00
_cell.angle_beta   90.00
_cell.angle_gamma   90.00
#
_symmetry.space_group_name_H-M   'P 1'
#
loop_
_entity.id
_entity.type
_entity.pdbx_description
1 polymer ?
#
loop_
_entity_poly.entity_id
_entity_poly.type
_entity_poly.pdbx_seq_one_letter_code
_entity_poly.pdbx_strand_id
1 'polypeptide(L)'
;MTFVGYWITGHSLLSLTVNYTSIRMNVYIEVFCRLYRVGAHPFRHSLLHKYYVISIPALSDTLYLVLALVLAQMSLAMAQQCNTSGRMPTIFLPHGGGPMPILGAPSHKTLINYLKGISKSVSKPMAILAVTAHWEADRIMVSTAEKPTMLYDYYGFPPEAYEFQYRAPGSPALAERALGLLAAAGIPAAADASRGFDHGTFVPLMLAFPDATIPVVQMSLHKSMDPRLHLSVGAALAPLRDEGVLIVSSGMSFHNMGVFQSNGFGMGASSRNYKPSEDFDSWLQQAVTGSVGARRSELLAAWSKAPGARECHPREEHLIPLMVAAGAAGADAGRTDYSDWFIGTKVSGFMFGG
;
A
#
# COMPACT_ATOMS: atom_id res chain seq x y z
N MET A 1 -16.85 -35.74 28.45
CA MET A 1 -17.32 -35.13 27.17
C MET A 1 -16.27 -34.13 26.75
N THR A 2 -15.80 -34.18 25.51
CA THR A 2 -14.75 -33.28 25.02
C THR A 2 -15.35 -32.41 23.95
N PHE A 3 -15.27 -31.10 24.10
CA PHE A 3 -15.63 -30.13 23.07
C PHE A 3 -14.35 -29.48 22.53
N VAL A 4 -14.20 -29.40 21.21
CA VAL A 4 -13.09 -28.72 20.56
C VAL A 4 -13.66 -27.67 19.61
N GLY A 5 -13.32 -26.42 19.84
CA GLY A 5 -13.68 -25.32 18.94
C GLY A 5 -12.42 -24.72 18.32
N TYR A 6 -12.48 -24.40 17.03
CA TYR A 6 -11.40 -23.73 16.31
C TYR A 6 -11.92 -22.40 15.77
N TRP A 7 -11.14 -21.35 15.96
CA TRP A 7 -11.40 -20.03 15.35
C TRP A 7 -10.15 -19.58 14.62
N ILE A 8 -10.31 -19.17 13.37
CA ILE A 8 -9.23 -18.61 12.55
C ILE A 8 -9.57 -17.16 12.34
N THR A 9 -8.72 -16.25 12.83
CA THR A 9 -8.81 -14.81 12.57
C THR A 9 -7.47 -14.35 12.02
N GLY A 10 -7.42 -14.04 10.72
CA GLY A 10 -6.18 -13.62 10.07
C GLY A 10 -5.04 -14.62 10.23
N HIS A 11 -3.98 -14.23 10.92
CA HIS A 11 -2.77 -15.05 11.14
C HIS A 11 -2.73 -15.78 12.49
N SER A 12 -3.82 -15.80 13.23
CA SER A 12 -3.90 -16.47 14.54
C SER A 12 -4.88 -17.63 14.50
N LEU A 13 -4.43 -18.80 14.93
CA LEU A 13 -5.29 -19.95 15.20
C LEU A 13 -5.50 -20.02 16.71
N LEU A 14 -6.75 -19.96 17.13
CA LEU A 14 -7.15 -20.20 18.51
C LEU A 14 -7.84 -21.55 18.59
N SER A 15 -7.31 -22.48 19.39
CA SER A 15 -8.00 -23.71 19.72
C SER A 15 -8.42 -23.71 21.19
N LEU A 16 -9.67 -24.03 21.44
CA LEU A 16 -10.21 -24.21 22.77
C LEU A 16 -10.62 -25.67 22.92
N THR A 17 -9.96 -26.38 23.81
CA THR A 17 -10.32 -27.77 24.14
C THR A 17 -10.86 -27.81 25.57
N VAL A 18 -12.08 -28.26 25.75
CA VAL A 18 -12.72 -28.41 27.05
C VAL A 18 -12.94 -29.89 27.34
N ASN A 19 -12.27 -30.38 28.34
CA ASN A 19 -12.44 -31.75 28.83
C ASN A 19 -13.25 -31.75 30.13
N TYR A 20 -14.40 -32.41 30.09
CA TYR A 20 -15.29 -32.55 31.25
C TYR A 20 -15.23 -33.95 31.84
N THR A 21 -14.99 -34.02 33.13
CA THR A 21 -15.23 -35.22 33.95
C THR A 21 -16.15 -34.84 35.11
N SER A 22 -16.86 -35.77 35.67
CA SER A 22 -17.85 -35.52 36.75
C SER A 22 -17.30 -34.86 38.04
N ILE A 23 -15.99 -34.60 38.10
CA ILE A 23 -15.30 -34.04 39.26
C ILE A 23 -14.50 -32.76 38.94
N ARG A 24 -14.05 -32.56 37.69
CA ARG A 24 -13.24 -31.39 37.29
C ARG A 24 -13.41 -31.07 35.81
N MET A 25 -13.37 -29.78 35.48
CA MET A 25 -13.24 -29.28 34.11
C MET A 25 -11.83 -28.74 33.90
N ASN A 26 -11.16 -29.21 32.86
CA ASN A 26 -9.89 -28.66 32.40
C ASN A 26 -10.11 -27.91 31.10
N VAL A 27 -9.79 -26.62 31.09
CA VAL A 27 -9.85 -25.76 29.90
C VAL A 27 -8.44 -25.55 29.39
N TYR A 28 -8.19 -26.00 28.19
CA TYR A 28 -6.93 -25.78 27.49
C TYR A 28 -7.14 -24.67 26.46
N ILE A 29 -6.39 -23.60 26.62
CA ILE A 29 -6.39 -22.48 25.65
C ILE A 29 -5.03 -22.50 24.96
N GLU A 30 -5.04 -22.75 23.68
CA GLU A 30 -3.85 -22.74 22.84
C GLU A 30 -3.91 -21.54 21.89
N VAL A 31 -2.95 -20.63 22.03
CA VAL A 31 -2.86 -19.42 21.21
C VAL A 31 -1.64 -19.54 20.30
N PHE A 32 -1.88 -19.61 19.00
CA PHE A 32 -0.83 -19.57 17.99
C PHE A 32 -0.71 -18.16 17.46
N CYS A 33 0.37 -17.46 17.82
CA CYS A 33 0.75 -16.19 17.19
C CYS A 33 1.95 -16.44 16.28
N ARG A 34 1.82 -16.18 14.99
CA ARG A 34 2.92 -16.23 14.04
C ARG A 34 3.64 -14.88 14.05
N LEU A 35 4.76 -14.81 14.76
CA LEU A 35 5.63 -13.63 14.76
C LEU A 35 6.62 -13.74 13.60
N TYR A 36 6.52 -12.85 12.63
CA TYR A 36 7.57 -12.64 11.64
C TYR A 36 8.67 -11.77 12.25
N ARG A 37 9.83 -12.34 12.51
CA ARG A 37 11.02 -11.56 12.90
C ARG A 37 11.83 -11.28 11.64
N VAL A 38 11.85 -10.02 11.22
CA VAL A 38 12.78 -9.53 10.19
C VAL A 38 14.13 -9.31 10.87
N GLY A 39 15.09 -10.19 10.58
CA GLY A 39 16.47 -10.08 11.06
C GLY A 39 17.32 -11.19 10.45
N ALA A 40 18.50 -10.81 9.94
CA ALA A 40 19.45 -11.62 9.18
C ALA A 40 19.86 -12.93 9.85
N HIS A 41 19.14 -14.02 9.56
CA HIS A 41 19.60 -15.41 9.58
C HIS A 41 18.51 -16.34 9.03
N PRO A 42 18.85 -17.54 8.49
CA PRO A 42 17.90 -18.40 7.82
C PRO A 42 16.76 -18.85 8.73
N PHE A 43 15.55 -18.76 8.23
CA PHE A 43 14.26 -19.05 8.81
C PHE A 43 14.28 -20.09 9.95
N ARG A 44 14.14 -19.63 11.18
CA ARG A 44 13.48 -20.40 12.23
C ARG A 44 12.14 -19.74 12.49
N HIS A 45 11.09 -20.44 12.13
CA HIS A 45 9.74 -20.10 12.57
C HIS A 45 9.69 -20.24 14.08
N SER A 46 9.70 -19.15 14.83
CA SER A 46 9.38 -19.23 16.26
C SER A 46 7.87 -19.13 16.40
N LEU A 47 7.23 -20.28 16.57
CA LEU A 47 5.87 -20.38 17.07
C LEU A 47 5.93 -20.08 18.56
N LEU A 48 5.32 -18.98 19.01
CA LEU A 48 5.09 -18.77 20.43
C LEU A 48 3.89 -19.64 20.85
N HIS A 49 4.18 -20.80 21.43
CA HIS A 49 3.17 -21.62 22.08
C HIS A 49 3.00 -21.13 23.52
N LYS A 50 1.83 -20.61 23.86
CA LYS A 50 1.44 -20.38 25.24
C LYS A 50 0.29 -21.33 25.56
N TYR A 51 0.54 -22.25 26.50
CA TYR A 51 -0.48 -23.11 27.06
C TYR A 51 -0.97 -22.51 28.37
N TYR A 52 -2.27 -22.32 28.48
CA TYR A 52 -2.91 -22.01 29.76
C TYR A 52 -3.79 -23.19 30.16
N VAL A 53 -3.53 -23.79 31.28
CA VAL A 53 -4.38 -24.83 31.87
C VAL A 53 -5.07 -24.23 33.08
N ILE A 54 -6.40 -24.08 33.02
CA ILE A 54 -7.21 -23.60 34.12
C ILE A 54 -8.03 -24.79 34.59
N SER A 55 -7.76 -25.26 35.82
CA SER A 55 -8.51 -26.32 36.47
C SER A 55 -9.52 -25.71 37.45
N ILE A 56 -10.82 -25.94 37.22
CA ILE A 56 -11.91 -25.35 38.01
C ILE A 56 -12.67 -26.48 38.71
N PRO A 57 -12.97 -26.39 40.04
CA PRO A 57 -13.85 -27.33 40.71
C PRO A 57 -15.26 -27.28 40.15
N ALA A 58 -16.01 -28.38 40.29
CA ALA A 58 -17.34 -28.54 39.72
C ALA A 58 -18.31 -27.41 40.11
N LEU A 59 -18.75 -26.67 39.11
CA LEU A 59 -19.74 -25.59 39.19
C LEU A 59 -21.05 -26.04 38.51
N SER A 60 -22.16 -25.36 38.74
CA SER A 60 -23.42 -25.67 38.09
C SER A 60 -23.33 -25.39 36.54
N ASP A 61 -24.07 -26.16 35.76
CA ASP A 61 -24.04 -26.09 34.27
C ASP A 61 -24.26 -24.66 33.72
N THR A 62 -25.07 -23.84 34.41
CA THR A 62 -25.31 -22.44 34.04
C THR A 62 -24.07 -21.57 34.22
N LEU A 63 -23.29 -21.80 35.28
CA LEU A 63 -22.06 -21.04 35.53
C LEU A 63 -20.94 -21.42 34.55
N TYR A 64 -20.95 -22.66 34.04
CA TYR A 64 -20.05 -23.12 32.98
C TYR A 64 -20.33 -22.42 31.66
N LEU A 65 -21.59 -22.28 31.26
CA LEU A 65 -21.99 -21.59 30.06
C LEU A 65 -21.59 -20.10 30.11
N VAL A 66 -21.78 -19.46 31.25
CA VAL A 66 -21.39 -18.06 31.44
C VAL A 66 -19.87 -17.91 31.39
N LEU A 67 -19.11 -18.80 32.02
CA LEU A 67 -17.65 -18.74 31.99
C LEU A 67 -17.08 -19.00 30.58
N ALA A 68 -17.65 -19.96 29.85
CA ALA A 68 -17.28 -20.25 28.47
C ALA A 68 -17.56 -19.05 27.53
N LEU A 69 -18.69 -18.39 27.73
CA LEU A 69 -19.06 -17.16 26.99
C LEU A 69 -18.12 -15.99 27.32
N VAL A 70 -17.79 -15.79 28.58
CA VAL A 70 -16.84 -14.74 29.01
C VAL A 70 -15.44 -15.02 28.48
N LEU A 71 -14.96 -16.25 28.53
CA LEU A 71 -13.66 -16.63 27.99
C LEU A 71 -13.62 -16.50 26.44
N ALA A 72 -14.71 -16.84 25.76
CA ALA A 72 -14.85 -16.63 24.33
C ALA A 72 -14.86 -15.14 23.98
N GLN A 73 -15.56 -14.30 24.75
CA GLN A 73 -15.56 -12.84 24.55
C GLN A 73 -14.20 -12.22 24.88
N MET A 74 -13.52 -12.66 25.93
CA MET A 74 -12.15 -12.21 26.24
C MET A 74 -11.16 -12.64 25.15
N SER A 75 -11.29 -13.83 24.61
CA SER A 75 -10.49 -14.31 23.48
C SER A 75 -10.75 -13.52 22.22
N LEU A 76 -12.01 -13.15 21.95
CA LEU A 76 -12.39 -12.28 20.82
C LEU A 76 -11.84 -10.85 21.02
N ALA A 77 -11.92 -10.32 22.23
CA ALA A 77 -11.37 -9.02 22.58
C ALA A 77 -9.83 -8.99 22.51
N MET A 78 -9.14 -10.06 22.96
CA MET A 78 -7.69 -10.21 22.81
C MET A 78 -7.28 -10.39 21.34
N ALA A 79 -8.03 -11.13 20.54
CA ALA A 79 -7.79 -11.23 19.10
C ALA A 79 -8.02 -9.88 18.39
N GLN A 80 -9.00 -9.10 18.84
CA GLN A 80 -9.22 -7.73 18.36
C GLN A 80 -8.12 -6.78 18.84
N GLN A 81 -7.57 -6.93 20.03
CA GLN A 81 -6.42 -6.14 20.52
C GLN A 81 -5.08 -6.53 19.87
N CYS A 82 -4.87 -7.76 19.45
CA CYS A 82 -3.74 -8.13 18.59
C CYS A 82 -3.84 -7.53 17.18
N ASN A 83 -5.04 -7.10 16.77
CA ASN A 83 -5.31 -6.48 15.47
C ASN A 83 -5.30 -4.94 15.53
N THR A 84 -4.78 -4.33 16.60
CA THR A 84 -4.69 -2.86 16.76
C THR A 84 -3.43 -2.22 16.19
N SER A 85 -2.66 -2.88 15.34
CA SER A 85 -2.01 -2.17 14.24
C SER A 85 -3.07 -2.05 13.15
N GLY A 86 -3.76 -0.93 13.07
CA GLY A 86 -4.80 -0.70 12.08
C GLY A 86 -4.29 -1.09 10.69
N ARG A 87 -5.16 -1.65 9.86
CA ARG A 87 -4.87 -1.97 8.47
C ARG A 87 -4.19 -0.78 7.80
N MET A 88 -3.02 -1.00 7.17
CA MET A 88 -2.29 0.09 6.54
C MET A 88 -3.13 0.75 5.44
N PRO A 89 -3.10 2.09 5.33
CA PRO A 89 -3.71 2.76 4.19
C PRO A 89 -3.04 2.34 2.88
N THR A 90 -3.65 2.70 1.77
CA THR A 90 -2.99 2.71 0.46
C THR A 90 -3.02 4.13 -0.08
N ILE A 91 -1.95 4.54 -0.74
CA ILE A 91 -1.73 5.93 -1.15
C ILE A 91 -1.45 5.97 -2.65
N PHE A 92 -2.14 6.87 -3.35
CA PHE A 92 -1.70 7.37 -4.65
C PHE A 92 -1.12 8.75 -4.46
N LEU A 93 0.17 8.90 -4.75
CA LEU A 93 0.88 10.16 -4.57
C LEU A 93 1.48 10.67 -5.88
N PRO A 94 1.46 11.99 -6.11
CA PRO A 94 2.23 12.61 -7.16
C PRO A 94 3.72 12.62 -6.77
N HIS A 95 4.61 12.20 -7.71
CA HIS A 95 6.06 12.21 -7.47
C HIS A 95 6.78 13.45 -8.02
N GLY A 96 6.08 14.28 -8.83
CA GLY A 96 6.64 15.50 -9.42
C GLY A 96 7.45 15.25 -10.69
N GLY A 97 8.25 16.23 -11.09
CA GLY A 97 9.05 16.19 -12.33
C GLY A 97 10.48 15.69 -12.07
N GLY A 98 10.76 14.41 -12.27
CA GLY A 98 12.08 13.84 -12.09
C GLY A 98 12.69 14.14 -10.70
N PRO A 99 13.94 14.58 -10.59
CA PRO A 99 14.60 14.88 -9.32
C PRO A 99 14.21 16.25 -8.72
N MET A 100 13.36 17.05 -9.38
CA MET A 100 13.02 18.42 -8.96
C MET A 100 12.55 18.52 -7.49
N PRO A 101 11.73 17.59 -6.96
CA PRO A 101 11.33 17.64 -5.55
C PRO A 101 12.52 17.54 -4.59
N ILE A 102 13.47 16.64 -4.83
CA ILE A 102 14.64 16.45 -3.94
C ILE A 102 15.72 17.53 -4.17
N LEU A 103 15.73 18.19 -5.33
CA LEU A 103 16.51 19.39 -5.60
C LEU A 103 15.90 20.66 -4.94
N GLY A 104 14.73 20.54 -4.33
CA GLY A 104 14.09 21.67 -3.66
C GLY A 104 13.50 22.73 -4.59
N ALA A 105 13.16 22.36 -5.80
CA ALA A 105 12.65 23.30 -6.81
C ALA A 105 11.42 24.07 -6.31
N PRO A 106 11.39 25.42 -6.46
CA PRO A 106 10.30 26.26 -5.97
C PRO A 106 8.91 25.86 -6.50
N SER A 107 8.84 25.41 -7.75
CA SER A 107 7.60 24.94 -8.39
C SER A 107 7.01 23.67 -7.74
N HIS A 108 7.80 22.98 -6.91
CA HIS A 108 7.41 21.75 -6.22
C HIS A 108 7.20 21.96 -4.71
N LYS A 109 7.25 23.18 -4.21
CA LYS A 109 7.27 23.49 -2.75
C LYS A 109 6.12 22.85 -1.97
N THR A 110 4.89 22.95 -2.47
CA THR A 110 3.70 22.38 -1.83
C THR A 110 3.72 20.86 -1.86
N LEU A 111 4.12 20.28 -2.99
CA LEU A 111 4.32 18.84 -3.15
C LEU A 111 5.40 18.30 -2.22
N ILE A 112 6.53 18.99 -2.10
CA ILE A 112 7.61 18.63 -1.15
C ILE A 112 7.10 18.61 0.29
N ASN A 113 6.32 19.62 0.69
CA ASN A 113 5.73 19.69 2.03
C ASN A 113 4.74 18.53 2.27
N TYR A 114 3.91 18.21 1.29
CA TYR A 114 3.00 17.07 1.35
C TYR A 114 3.77 15.77 1.53
N LEU A 115 4.75 15.49 0.68
CA LEU A 115 5.55 14.25 0.73
C LEU A 115 6.25 14.11 2.09
N LYS A 116 6.86 15.18 2.62
CA LYS A 116 7.46 15.20 3.97
C LYS A 116 6.46 14.98 5.11
N GLY A 117 5.17 15.21 4.86
CA GLY A 117 4.09 14.98 5.81
C GLY A 117 3.62 13.53 5.92
N ILE A 118 3.87 12.70 4.90
CA ILE A 118 3.29 11.35 4.80
C ILE A 118 3.65 10.48 6.00
N SER A 119 4.92 10.47 6.44
CA SER A 119 5.34 9.68 7.60
C SER A 119 4.67 10.04 8.92
N LYS A 120 4.05 11.23 9.00
CA LYS A 120 3.27 11.68 10.17
C LYS A 120 1.79 11.33 10.07
N SER A 121 1.30 11.07 8.84
CA SER A 121 -0.11 10.77 8.58
C SER A 121 -0.42 9.28 8.54
N VAL A 122 0.61 8.43 8.59
CA VAL A 122 0.48 6.97 8.60
C VAL A 122 1.25 6.35 9.75
N SER A 123 0.80 5.22 10.27
CA SER A 123 1.58 4.41 11.20
C SER A 123 2.89 3.97 10.54
N LYS A 124 3.95 3.76 11.32
CA LYS A 124 5.22 3.26 10.76
C LYS A 124 5.01 1.91 10.08
N PRO A 125 5.20 1.80 8.76
CA PRO A 125 4.99 0.53 8.07
C PRO A 125 6.12 -0.46 8.37
N MET A 126 5.81 -1.76 8.30
CA MET A 126 6.79 -2.84 8.36
C MET A 126 7.61 -2.91 7.07
N ALA A 127 6.99 -2.61 5.94
CA ALA A 127 7.61 -2.52 4.61
C ALA A 127 6.74 -1.66 3.69
N ILE A 128 7.29 -1.25 2.55
CA ILE A 128 6.60 -0.48 1.52
C ILE A 128 6.59 -1.30 0.22
N LEU A 129 5.42 -1.44 -0.40
CA LEU A 129 5.28 -1.87 -1.78
C LEU A 129 5.06 -0.62 -2.65
N ALA A 130 6.06 -0.24 -3.43
CA ALA A 130 6.04 0.93 -4.31
C ALA A 130 5.66 0.53 -5.74
N VAL A 131 4.49 0.94 -6.20
CA VAL A 131 4.05 0.78 -7.58
C VAL A 131 4.44 2.03 -8.35
N THR A 132 5.27 1.89 -9.37
CA THR A 132 5.83 3.04 -10.08
C THR A 132 5.30 3.17 -11.51
N ALA A 133 5.02 4.40 -11.94
CA ALA A 133 4.67 4.73 -13.32
C ALA A 133 5.85 4.53 -14.31
N HIS A 134 7.09 4.41 -13.81
CA HIS A 134 8.32 4.37 -14.61
C HIS A 134 8.86 2.97 -14.88
N TRP A 135 8.08 1.94 -14.57
CA TRP A 135 8.44 0.56 -14.87
C TRP A 135 7.27 -0.16 -15.54
N GLU A 136 7.41 -0.41 -16.83
CA GLU A 136 6.41 -1.11 -17.65
C GLU A 136 6.96 -2.44 -18.15
N ALA A 137 6.15 -3.48 -18.09
CA ALA A 137 6.53 -4.81 -18.54
C ALA A 137 5.36 -5.60 -19.14
N ASP A 138 5.64 -6.70 -19.82
CA ASP A 138 4.64 -7.61 -20.41
C ASP A 138 3.84 -8.41 -19.37
N ARG A 139 4.26 -8.37 -18.13
CA ARG A 139 3.62 -8.95 -16.93
C ARG A 139 3.97 -8.08 -15.75
N ILE A 140 3.28 -8.25 -14.64
CA ILE A 140 3.65 -7.54 -13.40
C ILE A 140 5.03 -8.04 -12.96
N MET A 141 5.98 -7.12 -12.80
CA MET A 141 7.32 -7.42 -12.29
C MET A 141 7.43 -6.92 -10.85
N VAL A 142 8.11 -7.68 -10.01
CA VAL A 142 8.34 -7.35 -8.59
C VAL A 142 9.84 -7.42 -8.31
N SER A 143 10.41 -6.35 -7.77
CA SER A 143 11.84 -6.32 -7.43
C SER A 143 12.14 -7.23 -6.23
N THR A 144 13.25 -8.01 -6.32
CA THR A 144 13.62 -9.00 -5.30
C THR A 144 15.00 -8.79 -4.72
N ALA A 145 15.76 -7.78 -5.16
CA ALA A 145 17.08 -7.49 -4.62
C ALA A 145 17.02 -7.16 -3.12
N GLU A 146 17.90 -7.72 -2.30
CA GLU A 146 18.06 -7.33 -0.89
C GLU A 146 18.63 -5.91 -0.73
N LYS A 147 19.46 -5.48 -1.69
CA LYS A 147 20.08 -4.16 -1.74
C LYS A 147 19.85 -3.55 -3.12
N PRO A 148 18.68 -2.98 -3.37
CA PRO A 148 18.36 -2.36 -4.65
C PRO A 148 19.34 -1.22 -4.95
N THR A 149 19.76 -1.11 -6.21
CA THR A 149 20.55 0.01 -6.71
C THR A 149 19.66 1.20 -7.02
N MET A 150 20.31 2.34 -7.38
CA MET A 150 19.58 3.49 -7.93
C MET A 150 19.46 3.35 -9.44
N LEU A 151 18.32 3.81 -9.99
CA LEU A 151 18.10 3.95 -11.42
C LEU A 151 17.71 5.40 -11.72
N TYR A 152 18.66 6.18 -12.24
CA TYR A 152 18.40 7.56 -12.64
C TYR A 152 17.81 7.56 -14.05
N ASP A 153 16.50 7.40 -14.12
CA ASP A 153 15.70 7.28 -15.35
C ASP A 153 15.27 8.65 -15.92
N TYR A 154 16.05 9.68 -15.66
CA TYR A 154 15.88 11.04 -16.15
C TYR A 154 17.19 11.58 -16.75
N TYR A 155 17.12 12.67 -17.49
CA TYR A 155 18.28 13.29 -18.13
C TYR A 155 18.14 14.81 -18.19
N GLY A 156 19.28 15.49 -18.42
CA GLY A 156 19.29 16.95 -18.58
C GLY A 156 19.21 17.74 -17.27
N PHE A 157 19.45 17.09 -16.13
CA PHE A 157 19.52 17.71 -14.81
C PHE A 157 20.98 17.99 -14.39
N PRO A 158 21.21 18.86 -13.38
CA PRO A 158 22.53 19.12 -12.85
C PRO A 158 23.21 17.84 -12.31
N PRO A 159 24.56 17.78 -12.28
CA PRO A 159 25.28 16.58 -11.85
C PRO A 159 24.87 16.04 -10.49
N GLU A 160 24.58 16.91 -9.52
CA GLU A 160 24.11 16.52 -8.18
C GLU A 160 22.82 15.70 -8.19
N ALA A 161 22.00 15.83 -9.23
CA ALA A 161 20.79 15.03 -9.38
C ALA A 161 21.07 13.53 -9.55
N TYR A 162 22.26 13.18 -10.01
CA TYR A 162 22.71 11.79 -10.24
C TYR A 162 23.52 11.22 -9.09
N GLU A 163 23.66 11.98 -7.99
CA GLU A 163 24.41 11.58 -6.80
C GLU A 163 23.50 11.16 -5.64
N PHE A 164 22.20 11.44 -5.72
CA PHE A 164 21.24 11.07 -4.68
C PHE A 164 21.27 9.57 -4.42
N GLN A 165 21.24 9.18 -3.15
CA GLN A 165 21.22 7.77 -2.73
C GLN A 165 20.07 7.53 -1.76
N TYR A 166 19.19 6.61 -2.09
CA TYR A 166 18.16 6.10 -1.20
C TYR A 166 18.45 4.65 -0.87
N ARG A 167 19.14 4.42 0.24
CA ARG A 167 19.68 3.10 0.62
C ARG A 167 18.69 2.27 1.44
N ALA A 168 17.40 2.37 1.15
CA ALA A 168 16.43 1.48 1.76
C ALA A 168 16.73 0.02 1.37
N PRO A 169 16.69 -0.92 2.34
CA PRO A 169 16.83 -2.33 2.00
C PRO A 169 15.64 -2.80 1.15
N GLY A 170 15.86 -3.80 0.31
CA GLY A 170 14.79 -4.55 -0.30
C GLY A 170 14.21 -5.59 0.66
N SER A 171 13.17 -6.30 0.22
CA SER A 171 12.55 -7.38 0.98
C SER A 171 12.16 -8.55 0.08
N PRO A 172 13.07 -9.54 -0.13
CA PRO A 172 12.74 -10.75 -0.88
C PRO A 172 11.49 -11.46 -0.34
N ALA A 173 11.30 -11.46 0.97
CA ALA A 173 10.14 -12.08 1.60
C ALA A 173 8.82 -11.37 1.23
N LEU A 174 8.79 -10.02 1.19
CA LEU A 174 7.63 -9.26 0.72
C LEU A 174 7.41 -9.50 -0.78
N ALA A 175 8.49 -9.54 -1.57
CA ALA A 175 8.40 -9.80 -3.01
C ALA A 175 7.80 -11.18 -3.30
N GLU A 176 8.26 -12.23 -2.61
CA GLU A 176 7.71 -13.58 -2.69
C GLU A 176 6.23 -13.61 -2.29
N ARG A 177 5.89 -12.92 -1.19
CA ARG A 177 4.50 -12.81 -0.72
C ARG A 177 3.60 -12.13 -1.75
N ALA A 178 4.04 -11.01 -2.35
CA ALA A 178 3.32 -10.30 -3.41
C ALA A 178 3.12 -11.18 -4.65
N LEU A 179 4.18 -11.86 -5.11
CA LEU A 179 4.11 -12.81 -6.23
C LEU A 179 3.13 -13.95 -5.95
N GLY A 180 3.13 -14.49 -4.73
CA GLY A 180 2.19 -15.54 -4.31
C GLY A 180 0.73 -15.07 -4.35
N LEU A 181 0.46 -13.84 -3.91
CA LEU A 181 -0.90 -13.25 -3.96
C LEU A 181 -1.36 -13.02 -5.40
N LEU A 182 -0.48 -12.51 -6.27
CA LEU A 182 -0.79 -12.31 -7.68
C LEU A 182 -1.06 -13.65 -8.39
N ALA A 183 -0.23 -14.66 -8.12
CA ALA A 183 -0.41 -16.01 -8.66
C ALA A 183 -1.74 -16.63 -8.21
N ALA A 184 -2.10 -16.50 -6.92
CA ALA A 184 -3.37 -16.98 -6.40
C ALA A 184 -4.59 -16.30 -7.04
N ALA A 185 -4.43 -15.06 -7.51
CA ALA A 185 -5.44 -14.30 -8.26
C ALA A 185 -5.41 -14.58 -9.78
N GLY A 186 -4.52 -15.47 -10.26
CA GLY A 186 -4.36 -15.78 -11.69
C GLY A 186 -3.73 -14.63 -12.49
N ILE A 187 -3.02 -13.70 -11.83
CA ILE A 187 -2.36 -12.56 -12.48
C ILE A 187 -0.91 -12.93 -12.78
N PRO A 188 -0.48 -12.93 -14.06
CA PRO A 188 0.90 -13.22 -14.43
C PRO A 188 1.88 -12.23 -13.83
N ALA A 189 2.81 -12.71 -13.02
CA ALA A 189 3.84 -11.90 -12.40
C ALA A 189 5.19 -12.61 -12.39
N ALA A 190 6.29 -11.86 -12.29
CA ALA A 190 7.64 -12.41 -12.20
C ALA A 190 8.55 -11.55 -11.32
N ALA A 191 9.61 -12.18 -10.81
CA ALA A 191 10.66 -11.55 -10.03
C ALA A 191 11.68 -10.83 -10.92
N ASP A 192 12.24 -9.71 -10.44
CA ASP A 192 13.40 -9.05 -11.02
C ASP A 192 14.40 -8.72 -9.91
N ALA A 193 15.58 -9.35 -9.95
CA ALA A 193 16.64 -9.13 -8.96
C ALA A 193 17.58 -7.98 -9.32
N SER A 194 17.42 -7.38 -10.48
CA SER A 194 18.33 -6.39 -11.06
C SER A 194 17.78 -4.95 -11.06
N ARG A 195 16.47 -4.79 -11.05
CA ARG A 195 15.80 -3.49 -11.14
C ARG A 195 16.16 -2.61 -9.94
N GLY A 196 16.77 -1.47 -10.21
CA GLY A 196 17.01 -0.42 -9.22
C GLY A 196 15.78 0.46 -8.98
N PHE A 197 15.79 1.27 -7.92
CA PHE A 197 14.75 2.26 -7.66
C PHE A 197 14.80 3.38 -8.70
N ASP A 198 13.73 3.55 -9.47
CA ASP A 198 13.54 4.67 -10.38
C ASP A 198 13.05 5.92 -9.61
N HIS A 199 13.03 7.10 -10.29
CA HIS A 199 12.68 8.34 -9.62
C HIS A 199 11.24 8.37 -9.10
N GLY A 200 10.33 7.66 -9.73
CA GLY A 200 8.97 7.49 -9.23
C GLY A 200 8.93 6.79 -7.87
N THR A 201 9.93 5.98 -7.54
CA THR A 201 10.08 5.32 -6.26
C THR A 201 10.95 6.12 -5.29
N PHE A 202 12.21 6.42 -5.67
CA PHE A 202 13.13 6.99 -4.69
C PHE A 202 12.85 8.46 -4.35
N VAL A 203 12.39 9.28 -5.28
CA VAL A 203 12.17 10.71 -5.03
C VAL A 203 11.10 10.94 -3.95
N PRO A 204 9.87 10.40 -4.08
CA PRO A 204 8.88 10.59 -3.03
C PRO A 204 9.25 9.90 -1.72
N LEU A 205 9.90 8.73 -1.75
CA LEU A 205 10.25 8.01 -0.53
C LEU A 205 11.41 8.65 0.23
N MET A 206 12.38 9.30 -0.43
CA MET A 206 13.41 10.11 0.22
C MET A 206 12.83 11.26 1.02
N LEU A 207 11.72 11.86 0.55
CA LEU A 207 11.05 12.94 1.26
C LEU A 207 10.13 12.42 2.37
N ALA A 208 9.41 11.32 2.11
CA ALA A 208 8.45 10.76 3.06
C ALA A 208 9.12 9.97 4.20
N PHE A 209 10.17 9.21 3.89
CA PHE A 209 10.89 8.32 4.81
C PHE A 209 12.40 8.47 4.66
N PRO A 210 12.96 9.62 5.03
CA PRO A 210 14.37 9.98 4.76
C PRO A 210 15.39 9.06 5.44
N ASP A 211 15.01 8.41 6.55
CA ASP A 211 15.91 7.50 7.27
C ASP A 211 16.23 6.22 6.48
N ALA A 212 15.50 5.92 5.41
CA ALA A 212 15.69 4.76 4.54
C ALA A 212 15.82 3.41 5.29
N THR A 213 15.14 3.28 6.43
CA THR A 213 15.19 2.08 7.30
C THR A 213 14.07 1.09 7.04
N ILE A 214 13.04 1.50 6.29
CA ILE A 214 11.88 0.67 5.96
C ILE A 214 12.19 -0.09 4.67
N PRO A 215 12.05 -1.43 4.64
CA PRO A 215 12.25 -2.20 3.41
C PRO A 215 11.29 -1.77 2.30
N VAL A 216 11.81 -1.68 1.06
CA VAL A 216 11.03 -1.28 -0.13
C VAL A 216 11.12 -2.34 -1.20
N VAL A 217 9.97 -2.76 -1.70
CA VAL A 217 9.82 -3.58 -2.91
C VAL A 217 9.15 -2.72 -3.98
N GLN A 218 9.76 -2.65 -5.16
CA GLN A 218 9.21 -1.91 -6.29
C GLN A 218 8.44 -2.86 -7.20
N MET A 219 7.31 -2.40 -7.75
CA MET A 219 6.46 -3.16 -8.66
C MET A 219 6.16 -2.37 -9.93
N SER A 220 6.19 -3.06 -11.07
CA SER A 220 5.88 -2.50 -12.37
C SER A 220 4.38 -2.34 -12.63
N LEU A 221 4.07 -1.58 -13.68
CA LEU A 221 2.81 -1.65 -14.40
C LEU A 221 2.87 -2.73 -15.47
N HIS A 222 1.71 -3.23 -15.87
CA HIS A 222 1.57 -4.02 -17.08
C HIS A 222 1.44 -3.07 -18.29
N LYS A 223 2.19 -3.28 -19.35
CA LYS A 223 2.27 -2.39 -20.52
C LYS A 223 0.95 -2.21 -21.29
N SER A 224 -0.07 -3.06 -21.04
CA SER A 224 -1.40 -2.86 -21.62
C SER A 224 -2.08 -1.60 -21.09
N MET A 225 -1.64 -1.10 -19.94
CA MET A 225 -2.27 0.03 -19.22
C MET A 225 -3.77 -0.19 -18.97
N ASP A 226 -4.24 -1.44 -19.00
CA ASP A 226 -5.64 -1.75 -18.71
C ASP A 226 -5.98 -1.41 -17.25
N PRO A 227 -6.89 -0.44 -17.02
CA PRO A 227 -7.25 -0.04 -15.66
C PRO A 227 -7.92 -1.16 -14.87
N ARG A 228 -8.66 -2.07 -15.54
CA ARG A 228 -9.33 -3.20 -14.86
C ARG A 228 -8.33 -4.22 -14.36
N LEU A 229 -7.29 -4.52 -15.15
CA LEU A 229 -6.19 -5.37 -14.71
C LEU A 229 -5.51 -4.78 -13.47
N HIS A 230 -5.18 -3.49 -13.48
CA HIS A 230 -4.48 -2.84 -12.37
C HIS A 230 -5.35 -2.69 -11.11
N LEU A 231 -6.67 -2.52 -11.24
CA LEU A 231 -7.62 -2.64 -10.14
C LEU A 231 -7.60 -4.06 -9.53
N SER A 232 -7.55 -5.09 -10.39
CA SER A 232 -7.46 -6.49 -9.95
C SER A 232 -6.12 -6.79 -9.28
N VAL A 233 -5.00 -6.25 -9.80
CA VAL A 233 -3.68 -6.31 -9.15
C VAL A 233 -3.74 -5.74 -7.74
N GLY A 234 -4.32 -4.54 -7.59
CA GLY A 234 -4.49 -3.93 -6.28
C GLY A 234 -5.33 -4.77 -5.33
N ALA A 235 -6.47 -5.29 -5.81
CA ALA A 235 -7.34 -6.15 -5.02
C ALA A 235 -6.63 -7.44 -4.55
N ALA A 236 -5.82 -8.05 -5.41
CA ALA A 236 -5.02 -9.22 -5.07
C ALA A 236 -3.97 -8.92 -3.97
N LEU A 237 -3.41 -7.71 -3.96
CA LEU A 237 -2.40 -7.27 -3.00
C LEU A 237 -2.98 -6.69 -1.70
N ALA A 238 -4.29 -6.51 -1.61
CA ALA A 238 -4.95 -5.93 -0.43
C ALA A 238 -4.60 -6.63 0.91
N PRO A 239 -4.38 -7.95 0.99
CA PRO A 239 -3.97 -8.62 2.23
C PRO A 239 -2.65 -8.11 2.82
N LEU A 240 -1.73 -7.58 2.01
CA LEU A 240 -0.46 -7.01 2.48
C LEU A 240 -0.68 -5.85 3.48
N ARG A 241 -1.78 -5.12 3.34
CA ARG A 241 -2.13 -4.00 4.23
C ARG A 241 -2.39 -4.48 5.67
N ASP A 242 -2.98 -5.66 5.82
CA ASP A 242 -3.21 -6.29 7.13
C ASP A 242 -1.90 -6.87 7.70
N GLU A 243 -0.88 -7.04 6.86
CA GLU A 243 0.48 -7.47 7.20
C GLU A 243 1.42 -6.29 7.53
N GLY A 244 0.89 -5.07 7.66
CA GLY A 244 1.66 -3.87 7.98
C GLY A 244 2.42 -3.28 6.80
N VAL A 245 2.11 -3.67 5.56
CA VAL A 245 2.73 -3.14 4.34
C VAL A 245 1.95 -1.92 3.85
N LEU A 246 2.65 -0.79 3.71
CA LEU A 246 2.12 0.40 3.05
C LEU A 246 2.23 0.24 1.52
N ILE A 247 1.10 0.28 0.84
CA ILE A 247 1.08 0.29 -0.63
C ILE A 247 1.13 1.75 -1.09
N VAL A 248 2.23 2.12 -1.73
CA VAL A 248 2.46 3.44 -2.30
C VAL A 248 2.42 3.35 -3.81
N SER A 249 1.39 3.92 -4.42
CA SER A 249 1.23 3.99 -5.86
C SER A 249 1.68 5.37 -6.35
N SER A 250 2.82 5.41 -7.01
CA SER A 250 3.52 6.62 -7.42
C SER A 250 3.23 6.95 -8.88
N GLY A 251 2.64 8.11 -9.11
CA GLY A 251 2.29 8.59 -10.44
C GLY A 251 1.99 10.09 -10.43
N MET A 252 1.09 10.54 -11.30
CA MET A 252 0.58 11.90 -11.36
C MET A 252 -0.88 11.86 -11.81
N SER A 253 -1.77 12.65 -11.20
CA SER A 253 -3.17 12.75 -11.64
C SER A 253 -3.34 13.64 -12.90
N PHE A 254 -2.27 14.31 -13.28
CA PHE A 254 -2.11 15.00 -14.56
C PHE A 254 -0.70 14.73 -15.10
N HIS A 255 -0.60 14.26 -16.35
CA HIS A 255 0.69 14.07 -17.01
C HIS A 255 0.58 14.32 -18.52
N ASN A 256 0.78 15.56 -18.93
CA ASN A 256 0.90 15.96 -20.33
C ASN A 256 2.14 16.84 -20.48
N MET A 257 3.22 16.24 -21.00
CA MET A 257 4.51 16.92 -21.18
C MET A 257 4.41 18.14 -22.11
N GLY A 258 3.53 18.14 -23.10
CA GLY A 258 3.32 19.29 -23.99
C GLY A 258 2.76 20.50 -23.24
N VAL A 259 1.85 20.28 -22.28
CA VAL A 259 1.32 21.34 -21.43
C VAL A 259 2.37 21.83 -20.43
N PHE A 260 3.13 20.94 -19.81
CA PHE A 260 4.23 21.33 -18.93
C PHE A 260 5.30 22.15 -19.67
N GLN A 261 5.65 21.75 -20.88
CA GLN A 261 6.58 22.49 -21.73
C GLN A 261 6.04 23.87 -22.10
N SER A 262 4.77 23.97 -22.48
CA SER A 262 4.15 25.27 -22.84
C SER A 262 4.06 26.22 -21.63
N ASN A 263 3.98 25.67 -20.42
CA ASN A 263 4.05 26.40 -19.15
C ASN A 263 5.50 26.57 -18.62
N GLY A 264 6.52 26.35 -19.47
CA GLY A 264 7.93 26.56 -19.14
C GLY A 264 8.45 25.68 -18.00
N PHE A 265 7.88 24.49 -17.78
CA PHE A 265 8.21 23.61 -16.66
C PHE A 265 8.23 24.29 -15.27
N GLY A 266 7.44 25.37 -15.12
CA GLY A 266 7.40 26.16 -13.89
C GLY A 266 8.56 27.13 -13.70
N MET A 267 9.40 27.34 -14.73
CA MET A 267 10.51 28.31 -14.69
C MET A 267 10.12 29.69 -15.22
N GLY A 268 8.88 29.91 -15.60
CA GLY A 268 8.36 31.17 -16.15
C GLY A 268 7.36 31.88 -15.23
N ALA A 269 7.18 33.18 -15.45
CA ALA A 269 6.44 34.08 -14.56
C ALA A 269 4.90 33.92 -14.59
N SER A 270 4.29 33.11 -15.43
CA SER A 270 2.84 32.83 -15.37
C SER A 270 2.48 31.58 -16.15
N SER A 271 2.36 30.48 -15.43
CA SER A 271 1.62 29.34 -15.96
C SER A 271 0.14 29.70 -16.03
N ARG A 272 -0.45 29.63 -17.22
CA ARG A 272 -1.91 29.76 -17.37
C ARG A 272 -2.57 28.50 -16.81
N ASN A 273 -3.62 28.69 -16.04
CA ASN A 273 -4.43 27.57 -15.55
C ASN A 273 -5.00 26.79 -16.73
N TYR A 274 -4.69 25.51 -16.79
CA TYR A 274 -5.15 24.62 -17.85
C TYR A 274 -6.50 24.01 -17.46
N LYS A 275 -7.57 24.56 -18.02
CA LYS A 275 -8.96 24.21 -17.66
C LYS A 275 -9.26 22.71 -17.76
N PRO A 276 -8.81 21.94 -18.77
CA PRO A 276 -9.05 20.50 -18.79
C PRO A 276 -8.51 19.78 -17.55
N SER A 277 -7.43 20.26 -16.91
CA SER A 277 -6.92 19.66 -15.69
C SER A 277 -7.85 19.87 -14.49
N GLU A 278 -8.53 21.03 -14.40
CA GLU A 278 -9.56 21.26 -13.37
C GLU A 278 -10.75 20.34 -13.54
N ASP A 279 -11.23 20.20 -14.78
CA ASP A 279 -12.39 19.38 -15.09
C ASP A 279 -12.13 17.90 -14.78
N PHE A 280 -10.97 17.40 -15.20
CA PHE A 280 -10.55 16.04 -14.93
C PHE A 280 -10.30 15.80 -13.44
N ASP A 281 -9.61 16.72 -12.76
CA ASP A 281 -9.33 16.62 -11.32
C ASP A 281 -10.62 16.61 -10.49
N SER A 282 -11.57 17.48 -10.83
CA SER A 282 -12.89 17.52 -10.17
C SER A 282 -13.64 16.19 -10.30
N TRP A 283 -13.64 15.62 -11.51
CA TRP A 283 -14.21 14.31 -11.76
C TRP A 283 -13.47 13.21 -10.97
N LEU A 284 -12.14 13.24 -10.99
CA LEU A 284 -11.30 12.24 -10.34
C LEU A 284 -11.49 12.26 -8.83
N GLN A 285 -11.52 13.44 -8.21
CA GLN A 285 -11.81 13.57 -6.79
C GLN A 285 -13.20 12.99 -6.45
N GLN A 286 -14.23 13.30 -7.23
CA GLN A 286 -15.56 12.74 -7.00
C GLN A 286 -15.58 11.21 -7.20
N ALA A 287 -14.90 10.69 -8.21
CA ALA A 287 -14.83 9.25 -8.45
C ALA A 287 -14.14 8.51 -7.29
N VAL A 288 -13.09 9.10 -6.70
CA VAL A 288 -12.30 8.51 -5.62
C VAL A 288 -12.98 8.68 -4.27
N THR A 289 -13.48 9.88 -3.93
CA THR A 289 -13.98 10.20 -2.59
C THR A 289 -15.50 10.01 -2.45
N GLY A 290 -16.23 10.15 -3.54
CA GLY A 290 -17.69 10.01 -3.56
C GLY A 290 -18.21 8.59 -3.79
N SER A 291 -17.31 7.60 -3.92
CA SER A 291 -17.67 6.20 -4.16
C SER A 291 -16.68 5.22 -3.53
N VAL A 292 -17.12 3.98 -3.29
CA VAL A 292 -16.32 2.90 -2.70
C VAL A 292 -16.51 1.60 -3.49
N GLY A 293 -15.61 0.64 -3.27
CA GLY A 293 -15.74 -0.72 -3.79
C GLY A 293 -15.95 -0.78 -5.31
N ALA A 294 -16.91 -1.60 -5.74
CA ALA A 294 -17.19 -1.85 -7.16
C ALA A 294 -17.55 -0.56 -7.91
N ARG A 295 -18.34 0.34 -7.29
CA ARG A 295 -18.73 1.61 -7.95
C ARG A 295 -17.52 2.48 -8.27
N ARG A 296 -16.58 2.63 -7.35
CA ARG A 296 -15.32 3.35 -7.60
C ARG A 296 -14.53 2.69 -8.71
N SER A 297 -14.42 1.36 -8.67
CA SER A 297 -13.69 0.59 -9.69
C SER A 297 -14.28 0.77 -11.09
N GLU A 298 -15.61 0.79 -11.22
CA GLU A 298 -16.28 1.05 -12.50
C GLU A 298 -15.99 2.45 -13.04
N LEU A 299 -16.06 3.48 -12.18
CA LEU A 299 -15.75 4.85 -12.56
C LEU A 299 -14.30 4.96 -13.03
N LEU A 300 -13.36 4.46 -12.23
CA LEU A 300 -11.94 4.51 -12.54
C LEU A 300 -11.58 3.68 -13.78
N ALA A 301 -12.21 2.53 -13.99
CA ALA A 301 -12.03 1.75 -15.22
C ALA A 301 -12.50 2.51 -16.49
N ALA A 302 -13.44 3.43 -16.34
CA ALA A 302 -13.96 4.26 -17.43
C ALA A 302 -13.35 5.66 -17.49
N TRP A 303 -12.23 5.91 -16.82
CA TRP A 303 -11.58 7.21 -16.65
C TRP A 303 -11.41 8.01 -17.96
N SER A 304 -11.13 7.32 -19.07
CA SER A 304 -10.91 7.96 -20.37
C SER A 304 -12.16 8.65 -20.96
N LYS A 305 -13.33 8.43 -20.34
CA LYS A 305 -14.60 9.10 -20.69
C LYS A 305 -14.84 10.36 -19.87
N ALA A 306 -14.00 10.63 -18.88
CA ALA A 306 -14.12 11.80 -18.02
C ALA A 306 -13.78 13.10 -18.78
N PRO A 307 -14.33 14.25 -18.34
CA PRO A 307 -13.98 15.56 -18.93
C PRO A 307 -12.47 15.81 -18.84
N GLY A 308 -11.84 16.21 -19.91
CA GLY A 308 -10.41 16.53 -19.97
C GLY A 308 -9.46 15.33 -19.84
N ALA A 309 -9.96 14.11 -19.83
CA ALA A 309 -9.17 12.92 -19.51
C ALA A 309 -7.96 12.72 -20.44
N ARG A 310 -8.18 12.75 -21.75
CA ARG A 310 -7.10 12.53 -22.74
C ARG A 310 -6.23 13.77 -22.96
N GLU A 311 -6.74 14.95 -22.66
CA GLU A 311 -5.94 16.17 -22.57
C GLU A 311 -4.99 16.15 -21.40
N CYS A 312 -5.41 15.55 -20.27
CA CYS A 312 -4.56 15.38 -19.07
C CYS A 312 -3.59 14.22 -19.22
N HIS A 313 -4.04 13.13 -19.84
CA HIS A 313 -3.27 11.91 -20.06
C HIS A 313 -3.35 11.49 -21.53
N PRO A 314 -2.52 12.07 -22.43
CA PRO A 314 -2.34 11.53 -23.78
C PRO A 314 -1.97 10.05 -23.75
N ARG A 315 -1.18 9.66 -22.73
CA ARG A 315 -0.87 8.31 -22.30
C ARG A 315 -1.11 8.19 -20.79
N GLU A 316 -1.57 7.04 -20.34
CA GLU A 316 -2.11 6.84 -18.98
C GLU A 316 -1.13 6.30 -17.92
N GLU A 317 0.13 6.07 -18.23
CA GLU A 317 1.10 5.42 -17.34
C GLU A 317 1.19 6.06 -15.96
N HIS A 318 1.06 7.39 -15.88
CA HIS A 318 1.12 8.11 -14.60
C HIS A 318 -0.21 8.08 -13.82
N LEU A 319 -1.34 7.77 -14.49
CA LEU A 319 -2.63 7.61 -13.81
C LEU A 319 -2.84 6.17 -13.31
N ILE A 320 -2.32 5.18 -14.04
CA ILE A 320 -2.56 3.75 -13.76
C ILE A 320 -2.17 3.31 -12.34
N PRO A 321 -1.11 3.83 -11.69
CA PRO A 321 -0.84 3.51 -10.29
C PRO A 321 -2.03 3.76 -9.34
N LEU A 322 -2.87 4.77 -9.62
CA LEU A 322 -4.11 5.00 -8.84
C LEU A 322 -5.04 3.79 -8.86
N MET A 323 -5.10 3.05 -9.98
CA MET A 323 -5.95 1.87 -10.09
C MET A 323 -5.51 0.77 -9.11
N VAL A 324 -4.18 0.60 -8.94
CA VAL A 324 -3.64 -0.34 -7.95
C VAL A 324 -3.99 0.11 -6.52
N ALA A 325 -3.80 1.39 -6.20
CA ALA A 325 -4.17 1.93 -4.89
C ALA A 325 -5.66 1.74 -4.59
N ALA A 326 -6.53 2.09 -5.55
CA ALA A 326 -7.98 1.97 -5.40
C ALA A 326 -8.45 0.51 -5.32
N GLY A 327 -7.81 -0.39 -6.07
CA GLY A 327 -8.07 -1.84 -5.99
C GLY A 327 -7.71 -2.41 -4.63
N ALA A 328 -6.52 -2.06 -4.09
CA ALA A 328 -6.07 -2.48 -2.77
C ALA A 328 -6.92 -1.89 -1.63
N ALA A 329 -7.54 -0.74 -1.86
CA ALA A 329 -8.46 -0.11 -0.93
C ALA A 329 -9.77 -0.91 -0.75
N GLY A 330 -10.26 -1.57 -1.81
CA GLY A 330 -11.53 -2.29 -1.76
C GLY A 330 -12.70 -1.37 -1.40
N ALA A 331 -13.33 -1.60 -0.25
CA ALA A 331 -14.46 -0.82 0.25
C ALA A 331 -14.05 0.39 1.12
N ASP A 332 -12.79 0.58 1.41
CA ASP A 332 -12.34 1.72 2.22
C ASP A 332 -12.67 3.05 1.53
N ALA A 333 -13.07 4.04 2.32
CA ALA A 333 -13.30 5.38 1.82
C ALA A 333 -11.98 6.01 1.32
N GLY A 334 -12.06 6.73 0.22
CA GLY A 334 -10.96 7.55 -0.27
C GLY A 334 -11.09 8.98 0.22
N ARG A 335 -9.95 9.63 0.43
CA ARG A 335 -9.87 11.07 0.68
C ARG A 335 -8.84 11.72 -0.23
N THR A 336 -9.06 12.96 -0.57
CA THR A 336 -8.05 13.80 -1.22
C THR A 336 -7.03 14.20 -0.16
N ASP A 337 -5.81 13.70 -0.29
CA ASP A 337 -4.73 13.91 0.68
C ASP A 337 -3.78 15.04 0.25
N TYR A 338 -3.74 15.30 -1.05
CA TYR A 338 -3.06 16.43 -1.68
C TYR A 338 -3.91 16.98 -2.82
N SER A 339 -4.00 18.29 -2.96
CA SER A 339 -4.60 18.94 -4.13
C SER A 339 -4.05 20.35 -4.28
N ASP A 340 -3.37 20.62 -5.39
CA ASP A 340 -2.79 21.93 -5.66
C ASP A 340 -2.63 22.20 -7.16
N TRP A 341 -2.29 23.43 -7.49
CA TRP A 341 -1.85 23.82 -8.81
C TRP A 341 -0.35 23.50 -8.97
N PHE A 342 -0.05 22.69 -9.98
CA PHE A 342 1.29 22.26 -10.28
C PHE A 342 1.63 22.66 -11.73
N ILE A 343 2.52 23.62 -11.90
CA ILE A 343 2.94 24.13 -13.24
C ILE A 343 1.71 24.48 -14.12
N GLY A 344 0.73 25.18 -13.53
CA GLY A 344 -0.49 25.60 -14.22
C GLY A 344 -1.52 24.50 -14.47
N THR A 345 -1.37 23.34 -13.87
CA THR A 345 -2.30 22.23 -13.95
C THR A 345 -2.76 21.78 -12.57
N LYS A 346 -3.99 21.28 -12.45
CA LYS A 346 -4.50 20.76 -11.19
C LYS A 346 -4.01 19.34 -10.98
N VAL A 347 -3.43 19.07 -9.80
CA VAL A 347 -2.88 17.76 -9.45
C VAL A 347 -3.36 17.38 -8.06
N SER A 348 -3.82 16.13 -7.91
CA SER A 348 -4.27 15.55 -6.64
C SER A 348 -3.57 14.25 -6.31
N GLY A 349 -3.41 13.99 -5.00
CA GLY A 349 -3.04 12.72 -4.41
C GLY A 349 -4.18 12.19 -3.53
N PHE A 350 -4.24 10.90 -3.33
CA PHE A 350 -5.33 10.25 -2.63
C PHE A 350 -4.81 9.24 -1.62
N MET A 351 -5.52 9.13 -0.49
CA MET A 351 -5.30 8.08 0.51
C MET A 351 -6.60 7.33 0.77
N PHE A 352 -6.49 6.02 1.00
CA PHE A 352 -7.64 5.14 1.22
C PHE A 352 -7.45 4.36 2.52
N GLY A 353 -8.44 4.41 3.41
CA GLY A 353 -8.36 3.84 4.74
C GLY A 353 -7.39 4.61 5.66
N GLY A 354 -7.08 4.06 6.83
CA GLY A 354 -6.20 4.65 7.84
C GLY A 354 -6.93 5.46 8.88
#